data_2472e706183a7a8658bfe3021b738c88
#
_entry.id   2472e706183a7a8658bfe3021b738c88
#
_cell.length_a   1.000
_cell.length_b   1.000
_cell.length_c   1.000
_cell.angle_alpha   90.00
_cell.angle_beta   90.00
_cell.angle_gamma   90.00
#
_symmetry.space_group_name_H-M   'P 1'
#
loop_
_entity.id
_entity.type
_entity.pdbx_description
1 polymer ?
#
loop_
_entity_poly.entity_id
_entity_poly.type
_entity_poly.pdbx_seq_one_letter_code
_entity_poly.pdbx_strand_id
1 'polypeptide(L)'
;CSPALQIKKQIKQLETTQQDHIGFLLYDPTSKKKIVQHNDASYFIPASNTKIFTLYTSYKLLGDSLSALAYVQRNDSTIFWGLGDPSFLNPLSHTNQRVFSFLKSAKGKLVFSMANFNTTALGYGWGWDDYTYSYSAERTPFPIYGNLVTVKKNSQAIKTEPKFFEKYLTTSIDKKEYEEVVREIDGNRLLHYLGQQPMKQQVVPFHFSGSLLADLLTDTLK
;
A
#
# COMPACT_ATOMS: atom_id res chain seq x y z
N CYS A 1 20.12 34.55 23.05
CA CYS A 1 20.53 33.19 22.59
C CYS A 1 20.20 33.06 21.11
N SER A 2 21.12 32.51 20.30
CA SER A 2 20.81 32.26 18.89
C SER A 2 19.69 31.22 18.75
N PRO A 3 18.87 31.28 17.69
CA PRO A 3 17.83 30.29 17.45
C PRO A 3 18.36 28.83 17.45
N ALA A 4 19.55 28.61 16.94
CA ALA A 4 20.22 27.30 16.93
C ALA A 4 20.49 26.75 18.34
N LEU A 5 20.89 27.59 19.27
CA LEU A 5 21.07 27.20 20.67
C LEU A 5 19.76 26.90 21.38
N GLN A 6 18.70 27.64 21.07
CA GLN A 6 17.35 27.38 21.60
C GLN A 6 16.84 26.02 21.13
N ILE A 7 16.95 25.72 19.82
CA ILE A 7 16.57 24.41 19.24
C ILE A 7 17.34 23.29 19.94
N LYS A 8 18.64 23.41 20.07
CA LYS A 8 19.48 22.39 20.73
C LYS A 8 19.07 22.14 22.19
N LYS A 9 18.73 23.22 22.91
CA LYS A 9 18.24 23.11 24.30
C LYS A 9 16.89 22.40 24.37
N GLN A 10 15.96 22.73 23.47
CA GLN A 10 14.64 22.10 23.42
C GLN A 10 14.75 20.59 23.08
N ILE A 11 15.59 20.21 22.13
CA ILE A 11 15.82 18.80 21.77
C ILE A 11 16.32 18.02 22.98
N LYS A 12 17.33 18.53 23.70
CA LYS A 12 17.84 17.89 24.92
C LYS A 12 16.78 17.78 26.02
N GLN A 13 15.93 18.79 26.16
CA GLN A 13 14.86 18.78 27.14
C GLN A 13 13.82 17.70 26.77
N LEU A 14 13.42 17.61 25.51
CA LEU A 14 12.49 16.58 25.02
C LEU A 14 13.06 15.17 25.25
N GLU A 15 14.33 14.93 24.87
CA GLU A 15 15.02 13.67 25.07
C GLU A 15 15.02 13.24 26.55
N THR A 16 15.26 14.19 27.46
CA THR A 16 15.23 13.91 28.89
C THR A 16 13.81 13.70 29.42
N THR A 17 12.84 14.52 28.99
CA THR A 17 11.47 14.47 29.51
C THR A 17 10.72 13.24 29.04
N GLN A 18 10.94 12.84 27.79
CA GLN A 18 10.26 11.69 27.17
C GLN A 18 11.03 10.39 27.33
N GLN A 19 12.26 10.44 27.81
CA GLN A 19 13.17 9.30 27.89
C GLN A 19 13.43 8.66 26.53
N ASP A 20 13.37 9.45 25.46
CA ASP A 20 13.62 9.03 24.08
C ASP A 20 15.07 9.25 23.69
N HIS A 21 15.50 8.59 22.61
CA HIS A 21 16.76 8.85 21.93
C HIS A 21 16.51 9.63 20.65
N ILE A 22 16.98 10.87 20.57
CA ILE A 22 16.68 11.80 19.48
C ILE A 22 17.93 12.08 18.65
N GLY A 23 17.84 11.87 17.34
CA GLY A 23 18.82 12.37 16.36
C GLY A 23 18.24 13.56 15.61
N PHE A 24 19.01 14.65 15.49
CA PHE A 24 18.54 15.84 14.80
C PHE A 24 19.68 16.52 14.03
N LEU A 25 19.42 16.84 12.77
CA LEU A 25 20.32 17.64 11.92
C LEU A 25 19.53 18.72 11.18
N LEU A 26 19.88 19.97 11.39
CA LEU A 26 19.46 21.09 10.54
C LEU A 26 20.65 21.47 9.64
N TYR A 27 20.49 21.26 8.34
CA TYR A 27 21.51 21.48 7.34
C TYR A 27 21.07 22.54 6.31
N ASP A 28 21.93 23.50 6.02
CA ASP A 28 21.73 24.44 4.92
C ASP A 28 22.50 23.97 3.68
N PRO A 29 21.80 23.55 2.62
CA PRO A 29 22.45 23.05 1.41
C PRO A 29 23.16 24.14 0.61
N THR A 30 22.74 25.42 0.76
CA THR A 30 23.33 26.54 0.05
C THR A 30 24.72 26.90 0.61
N SER A 31 24.79 27.07 1.92
CA SER A 31 26.05 27.34 2.61
C SER A 31 26.88 26.10 2.94
N LYS A 32 26.30 24.91 2.73
CA LYS A 32 26.86 23.59 3.09
C LYS A 32 27.22 23.48 4.58
N LYS A 33 26.48 24.16 5.45
CA LYS A 33 26.74 24.17 6.89
C LYS A 33 25.69 23.39 7.68
N LYS A 34 26.16 22.67 8.68
CA LYS A 34 25.30 22.09 9.73
C LYS A 34 25.00 23.18 10.75
N ILE A 35 23.74 23.62 10.84
CA ILE A 35 23.31 24.71 11.71
C ILE A 35 23.05 24.22 13.13
N VAL A 36 22.38 23.06 13.25
CA VAL A 36 22.12 22.39 14.53
C VAL A 36 22.43 20.90 14.35
N GLN A 37 23.12 20.35 15.33
CA GLN A 37 23.47 18.93 15.39
C GLN A 37 23.17 18.38 16.78
N HIS A 38 22.53 17.23 16.84
CA HIS A 38 22.32 16.45 18.06
C HIS A 38 22.21 14.99 17.68
N ASN A 39 23.13 14.16 18.14
CA ASN A 39 23.23 12.72 17.82
C ASN A 39 23.10 12.39 16.32
N ASP A 40 23.48 13.32 15.44
CA ASP A 40 23.32 13.21 13.99
C ASP A 40 24.23 12.17 13.32
N ALA A 41 25.24 11.67 14.04
CA ALA A 41 26.11 10.58 13.63
C ALA A 41 25.78 9.24 14.30
N SER A 42 24.76 9.18 15.15
CA SER A 42 24.35 7.94 15.83
C SER A 42 23.50 7.07 14.92
N TYR A 43 23.50 5.76 15.19
CA TYR A 43 22.62 4.82 14.48
C TYR A 43 21.21 4.89 15.02
N PHE A 44 20.26 4.93 14.08
CA PHE A 44 18.83 4.87 14.34
C PHE A 44 18.20 3.84 13.43
N ILE A 45 17.11 3.22 13.89
CA ILE A 45 16.28 2.37 13.02
C ILE A 45 15.54 3.30 12.05
N PRO A 46 15.81 3.20 10.73
CA PRO A 46 15.29 4.18 9.76
C PRO A 46 13.79 4.06 9.53
N ALA A 47 13.20 2.91 9.86
CA ALA A 47 11.79 2.61 9.56
C ALA A 47 11.43 3.03 8.12
N SER A 48 10.33 3.78 7.93
CA SER A 48 9.90 4.26 6.61
C SER A 48 10.83 5.28 5.95
N ASN A 49 11.80 5.84 6.65
CA ASN A 49 12.81 6.72 6.03
C ASN A 49 13.66 5.98 4.98
N THR A 50 13.74 4.65 5.07
CA THR A 50 14.35 3.82 4.01
C THR A 50 13.71 4.04 2.63
N LYS A 51 12.45 4.46 2.57
CA LYS A 51 11.74 4.74 1.31
C LYS A 51 12.36 5.91 0.53
N ILE A 52 13.05 6.83 1.20
CA ILE A 52 13.78 7.94 0.56
C ILE A 52 14.90 7.38 -0.33
N PHE A 53 15.65 6.40 0.16
CA PHE A 53 16.71 5.74 -0.59
C PHE A 53 16.14 4.89 -1.72
N THR A 54 15.06 4.16 -1.45
CA THR A 54 14.36 3.36 -2.47
C THR A 54 13.86 4.27 -3.60
N LEU A 55 13.21 5.39 -3.28
CA LEU A 55 12.73 6.36 -4.26
C LEU A 55 13.87 6.92 -5.10
N TYR A 56 14.95 7.36 -4.46
CA TYR A 56 16.11 7.92 -5.16
C TYR A 56 16.74 6.90 -6.12
N THR A 57 16.94 5.67 -5.63
CA THR A 57 17.52 4.59 -6.43
C THR A 57 16.62 4.24 -7.61
N SER A 58 15.31 4.10 -7.36
CA SER A 58 14.32 3.81 -8.41
C SER A 58 14.31 4.92 -9.47
N TYR A 59 14.29 6.18 -9.07
CA TYR A 59 14.33 7.31 -10.00
C TYR A 59 15.60 7.32 -10.84
N LYS A 60 16.76 6.99 -10.25
CA LYS A 60 18.05 6.95 -10.97
C LYS A 60 18.15 5.79 -11.94
N LEU A 61 17.57 4.64 -11.62
CA LEU A 61 17.66 3.43 -12.45
C LEU A 61 16.54 3.32 -13.49
N LEU A 62 15.36 3.78 -13.16
CA LEU A 62 14.14 3.58 -13.96
C LEU A 62 13.66 4.86 -14.66
N GLY A 63 14.18 6.03 -14.25
CA GLY A 63 13.72 7.33 -14.76
C GLY A 63 12.40 7.77 -14.11
N ASP A 64 11.70 8.67 -14.81
CA ASP A 64 10.46 9.31 -14.36
C ASP A 64 9.19 8.65 -14.87
N SER A 65 9.33 7.60 -15.69
CA SER A 65 8.22 6.91 -16.34
C SER A 65 8.40 5.41 -16.27
N LEU A 66 7.37 4.69 -15.84
CA LEU A 66 7.34 3.25 -15.74
C LEU A 66 6.28 2.67 -16.67
N SER A 67 6.60 1.55 -17.31
CA SER A 67 5.61 0.77 -18.04
C SER A 67 4.73 0.00 -17.06
N ALA A 68 3.41 0.14 -17.16
CA ALA A 68 2.46 -0.52 -16.26
C ALA A 68 2.28 -2.01 -16.59
N LEU A 69 2.31 -2.36 -17.88
CA LEU A 69 2.18 -3.72 -18.37
C LEU A 69 2.93 -3.93 -19.70
N ALA A 70 3.22 -5.18 -19.99
CA ALA A 70 3.62 -5.64 -21.32
C ALA A 70 2.52 -6.53 -21.89
N TYR A 71 2.41 -6.62 -23.21
CA TYR A 71 1.41 -7.48 -23.84
C TYR A 71 1.87 -8.01 -25.18
N VAL A 72 1.20 -9.07 -25.65
CA VAL A 72 1.32 -9.64 -26.99
C VAL A 72 -0.06 -9.99 -27.51
N GLN A 73 -0.28 -9.73 -28.78
CA GLN A 73 -1.49 -10.16 -29.49
C GLN A 73 -1.21 -11.51 -30.14
N ARG A 74 -2.05 -12.52 -29.88
CA ARG A 74 -2.02 -13.81 -30.55
C ARG A 74 -3.43 -14.23 -30.93
N ASN A 75 -3.68 -14.37 -32.21
CA ASN A 75 -4.99 -14.73 -32.74
C ASN A 75 -6.10 -13.81 -32.17
N ASP A 76 -7.08 -14.39 -31.51
CA ASP A 76 -8.19 -13.71 -30.84
C ASP A 76 -7.93 -13.47 -29.35
N SER A 77 -6.67 -13.22 -28.97
CA SER A 77 -6.33 -13.05 -27.56
C SER A 77 -5.27 -11.96 -27.36
N THR A 78 -5.48 -11.15 -26.33
CA THR A 78 -4.48 -10.23 -25.78
C THR A 78 -3.92 -10.84 -24.51
N ILE A 79 -2.68 -11.31 -24.56
CA ILE A 79 -1.96 -11.85 -23.40
C ILE A 79 -1.16 -10.70 -22.79
N PHE A 80 -1.29 -10.45 -21.49
CA PHE A 80 -0.58 -9.36 -20.85
C PHE A 80 0.06 -9.79 -19.52
N TRP A 81 1.12 -9.07 -19.15
CA TRP A 81 1.86 -9.19 -17.90
C TRP A 81 1.89 -7.84 -17.20
N GLY A 82 1.64 -7.82 -15.92
CA GLY A 82 1.89 -6.64 -15.11
C GLY A 82 3.37 -6.43 -14.85
N LEU A 83 3.78 -5.18 -14.71
CA LEU A 83 5.17 -4.79 -14.41
C LEU A 83 5.32 -4.15 -13.04
N GLY A 84 4.34 -4.37 -12.14
CA GLY A 84 4.39 -3.93 -10.75
C GLY A 84 3.95 -2.47 -10.53
N ASP A 85 3.37 -1.80 -11.53
CA ASP A 85 2.78 -0.47 -11.35
C ASP A 85 1.57 -0.55 -10.40
N PRO A 86 1.61 0.11 -9.23
CA PRO A 86 0.54 0.05 -8.25
C PRO A 86 -0.62 1.02 -8.52
N SER A 87 -0.58 1.76 -9.62
CA SER A 87 -1.52 2.87 -9.87
C SER A 87 -2.88 2.43 -10.42
N PHE A 88 -2.98 1.19 -10.97
CA PHE A 88 -4.21 0.75 -11.63
C PHE A 88 -5.40 0.70 -10.67
N LEU A 89 -6.35 1.63 -10.87
CA LEU A 89 -7.57 1.80 -10.05
C LEU A 89 -7.29 2.00 -8.56
N ASN A 90 -6.08 2.37 -8.20
CA ASN A 90 -5.71 2.58 -6.80
C ASN A 90 -6.28 3.93 -6.30
N PRO A 91 -7.17 3.92 -5.29
CA PRO A 91 -7.80 5.15 -4.80
C PRO A 91 -6.83 6.11 -4.09
N LEU A 92 -5.64 5.62 -3.71
CA LEU A 92 -4.60 6.41 -3.03
C LEU A 92 -3.58 7.03 -4.01
N SER A 93 -3.68 6.73 -5.30
CA SER A 93 -2.79 7.28 -6.33
C SER A 93 -3.59 8.05 -7.38
N HIS A 94 -2.89 8.90 -8.15
CA HIS A 94 -3.50 9.49 -9.33
C HIS A 94 -3.86 8.39 -10.34
N THR A 95 -5.15 8.18 -10.55
CA THR A 95 -5.65 7.13 -11.44
C THR A 95 -5.26 7.43 -12.88
N ASN A 96 -4.35 6.62 -13.41
CA ASN A 96 -4.03 6.64 -14.83
C ASN A 96 -5.05 5.79 -15.59
N GLN A 97 -5.92 6.42 -16.36
CA GLN A 97 -6.95 5.73 -17.14
C GLN A 97 -6.38 4.95 -18.35
N ARG A 98 -5.09 5.07 -18.67
CA ARG A 98 -4.49 4.42 -19.85
C ARG A 98 -4.60 2.91 -19.81
N VAL A 99 -4.26 2.29 -18.68
CA VAL A 99 -4.37 0.83 -18.50
C VAL A 99 -5.82 0.37 -18.61
N PHE A 100 -6.73 1.08 -17.96
CA PHE A 100 -8.17 0.79 -18.05
C PHE A 100 -8.68 0.86 -19.49
N SER A 101 -8.39 1.95 -20.20
CA SER A 101 -8.82 2.15 -21.59
C SER A 101 -8.21 1.09 -22.50
N PHE A 102 -6.93 0.76 -22.32
CA PHE A 102 -6.26 -0.29 -23.08
C PHE A 102 -6.95 -1.64 -22.87
N LEU A 103 -7.13 -2.09 -21.64
CA LEU A 103 -7.76 -3.38 -21.35
C LEU A 103 -9.21 -3.43 -21.83
N LYS A 104 -9.98 -2.34 -21.65
CA LYS A 104 -11.36 -2.26 -22.10
C LYS A 104 -11.49 -2.27 -23.63
N SER A 105 -10.54 -1.70 -24.34
CA SER A 105 -10.54 -1.67 -25.82
C SER A 105 -9.88 -2.89 -26.47
N ALA A 106 -9.26 -3.77 -25.69
CA ALA A 106 -8.60 -4.95 -26.19
C ALA A 106 -9.59 -5.88 -26.90
N LYS A 107 -9.23 -6.32 -28.11
CA LYS A 107 -10.06 -7.23 -28.88
C LYS A 107 -9.84 -8.67 -28.45
N GLY A 108 -10.91 -9.47 -28.49
CA GLY A 108 -10.87 -10.88 -28.16
C GLY A 108 -10.72 -11.17 -26.66
N LYS A 109 -10.06 -12.27 -26.33
CA LYS A 109 -9.90 -12.70 -24.94
C LYS A 109 -8.74 -12.00 -24.27
N LEU A 110 -8.95 -11.47 -23.07
CA LEU A 110 -7.88 -11.02 -22.18
C LEU A 110 -7.33 -12.21 -21.40
N VAL A 111 -6.01 -12.41 -21.48
CA VAL A 111 -5.31 -13.48 -20.75
C VAL A 111 -4.22 -12.85 -19.90
N PHE A 112 -4.35 -12.94 -18.60
CA PHE A 112 -3.33 -12.49 -17.67
C PHE A 112 -2.30 -13.59 -17.43
N SER A 113 -1.02 -13.24 -17.48
CA SER A 113 0.08 -14.17 -17.21
C SER A 113 0.92 -13.66 -16.03
N MET A 114 1.23 -14.55 -15.10
CA MET A 114 2.13 -14.32 -13.98
C MET A 114 3.57 -14.80 -14.24
N ALA A 115 3.90 -15.19 -15.46
CA ALA A 115 5.18 -15.83 -15.77
C ALA A 115 6.42 -14.97 -15.48
N ASN A 116 6.25 -13.64 -15.39
CA ASN A 116 7.33 -12.72 -15.06
C ASN A 116 7.44 -12.40 -13.55
N PHE A 117 6.60 -13.02 -12.70
CA PHE A 117 6.57 -12.77 -11.26
C PHE A 117 7.13 -13.99 -10.50
N ASN A 118 8.39 -13.89 -10.11
CA ASN A 118 9.12 -14.96 -9.43
C ASN A 118 9.57 -14.49 -8.03
N THR A 119 8.60 -14.11 -7.19
CA THR A 119 8.86 -13.70 -5.80
C THR A 119 7.66 -14.04 -4.92
N THR A 120 7.83 -13.92 -3.60
CA THR A 120 6.76 -14.17 -2.63
C THR A 120 5.81 -12.97 -2.50
N ALA A 121 4.57 -13.24 -2.12
CA ALA A 121 3.56 -12.22 -1.87
C ALA A 121 3.96 -11.24 -0.76
N LEU A 122 4.57 -11.74 0.30
CA LEU A 122 5.06 -10.93 1.42
C LEU A 122 6.55 -10.69 1.31
N GLY A 123 7.02 -9.52 1.73
CA GLY A 123 8.43 -9.15 1.76
C GLY A 123 9.19 -9.92 2.84
N TYR A 124 10.50 -10.06 2.62
CA TYR A 124 11.36 -10.64 3.64
C TYR A 124 11.36 -9.77 4.92
N GLY A 125 11.16 -10.40 6.07
CA GLY A 125 11.10 -9.71 7.37
C GLY A 125 9.76 -9.04 7.68
N TRP A 126 8.72 -9.22 6.83
CA TRP A 126 7.36 -8.79 7.17
C TRP A 126 6.78 -9.69 8.26
N GLY A 127 6.09 -9.09 9.25
CA GLY A 127 5.37 -9.85 10.26
C GLY A 127 4.24 -10.70 9.63
N TRP A 128 4.14 -11.96 10.02
CA TRP A 128 3.10 -12.86 9.49
C TRP A 128 1.69 -12.40 9.89
N ASP A 129 1.57 -11.68 10.99
CA ASP A 129 0.32 -11.15 11.55
C ASP A 129 -0.06 -9.77 11.00
N ASP A 130 0.84 -9.13 10.25
CA ASP A 130 0.61 -7.83 9.61
C ASP A 130 -0.34 -7.89 8.39
N TYR A 131 -0.70 -9.07 7.92
CA TYR A 131 -1.46 -9.29 6.68
C TYR A 131 -2.84 -8.60 6.64
N THR A 132 -3.37 -8.18 7.79
CA THR A 132 -4.64 -7.43 7.87
C THR A 132 -4.47 -5.91 7.77
N TYR A 133 -3.25 -5.41 7.84
CA TYR A 133 -2.98 -3.98 7.81
C TYR A 133 -2.69 -3.49 6.39
N SER A 134 -3.21 -2.33 6.03
CA SER A 134 -3.10 -1.78 4.68
C SER A 134 -1.67 -1.57 4.17
N TYR A 135 -0.69 -1.42 5.06
CA TYR A 135 0.72 -1.32 4.70
C TYR A 135 1.35 -2.65 4.30
N SER A 136 0.70 -3.78 4.60
CA SER A 136 1.15 -5.14 4.29
C SER A 136 0.39 -5.76 3.11
N ALA A 137 -0.06 -4.94 2.15
CA ALA A 137 -0.66 -5.43 0.92
C ALA A 137 0.32 -6.35 0.17
N GLU A 138 -0.18 -7.48 -0.32
CA GLU A 138 0.62 -8.48 -1.03
C GLU A 138 1.27 -7.88 -2.28
N ARG A 139 2.54 -8.23 -2.52
CA ARG A 139 3.24 -7.88 -3.77
C ARG A 139 2.72 -8.76 -4.90
N THR A 140 2.38 -8.12 -6.00
CA THR A 140 1.84 -8.80 -7.19
C THR A 140 2.41 -8.16 -8.45
N PRO A 141 2.43 -8.88 -9.58
CA PRO A 141 2.90 -8.30 -10.83
C PRO A 141 1.96 -7.21 -11.37
N PHE A 142 0.67 -7.31 -11.05
CA PHE A 142 -0.37 -6.37 -11.51
C PHE A 142 -1.29 -5.99 -10.35
N PRO A 143 -0.86 -5.05 -9.50
CA PRO A 143 -1.72 -4.54 -8.44
C PRO A 143 -2.97 -3.86 -9.03
N ILE A 144 -4.13 -4.20 -8.48
CA ILE A 144 -5.42 -3.59 -8.79
C ILE A 144 -6.05 -3.07 -7.50
N TYR A 145 -6.57 -1.85 -7.51
CA TYR A 145 -7.06 -1.16 -6.30
C TYR A 145 -6.01 -1.07 -5.18
N GLY A 146 -4.70 -1.12 -5.54
CA GLY A 146 -3.61 -1.19 -4.56
C GLY A 146 -3.55 -2.52 -3.78
N ASN A 147 -4.23 -3.57 -4.23
CA ASN A 147 -4.47 -4.83 -3.53
C ASN A 147 -5.19 -4.64 -2.17
N LEU A 148 -6.05 -3.63 -2.11
CA LEU A 148 -6.75 -3.19 -0.91
C LEU A 148 -8.26 -3.17 -1.11
N VAL A 149 -8.99 -3.47 -0.05
CA VAL A 149 -10.43 -3.29 0.07
C VAL A 149 -10.69 -2.21 1.10
N THR A 150 -11.41 -1.17 0.72
CA THR A 150 -11.92 -0.19 1.67
C THR A 150 -13.30 -0.62 2.15
N VAL A 151 -13.43 -0.84 3.45
CA VAL A 151 -14.71 -1.14 4.10
C VAL A 151 -15.21 0.14 4.74
N LYS A 152 -16.40 0.57 4.36
CA LYS A 152 -17.07 1.78 4.87
C LYS A 152 -18.36 1.42 5.57
N LYS A 153 -18.59 2.01 6.72
CA LYS A 153 -19.86 1.90 7.47
C LYS A 153 -20.58 3.22 7.43
N ASN A 154 -21.83 3.19 7.03
CA ASN A 154 -22.78 4.27 7.25
C ASN A 154 -23.90 3.81 8.21
N SER A 155 -24.84 4.70 8.52
CA SER A 155 -25.94 4.40 9.43
C SER A 155 -26.83 3.21 9.02
N GLN A 156 -26.79 2.77 7.77
CA GLN A 156 -27.70 1.78 7.21
C GLN A 156 -27.02 0.46 6.82
N ALA A 157 -25.73 0.50 6.43
CA ALA A 157 -25.05 -0.69 5.92
C ALA A 157 -23.52 -0.57 5.97
N ILE A 158 -22.87 -1.72 5.91
CA ILE A 158 -21.45 -1.83 5.60
C ILE A 158 -21.29 -2.12 4.10
N LYS A 159 -20.39 -1.41 3.46
CA LYS A 159 -20.09 -1.54 2.02
C LYS A 159 -18.61 -1.68 1.80
N THR A 160 -18.25 -2.30 0.68
CA THR A 160 -16.84 -2.42 0.26
C THR A 160 -16.59 -1.63 -1.04
N GLU A 161 -15.39 -1.13 -1.17
CA GLU A 161 -14.83 -0.59 -2.41
C GLU A 161 -13.53 -1.33 -2.73
N PRO A 162 -13.45 -2.07 -3.85
CA PRO A 162 -14.54 -2.28 -4.83
C PRO A 162 -15.70 -3.08 -4.26
N LYS A 163 -16.90 -2.85 -4.82
CA LYS A 163 -18.15 -3.53 -4.42
C LYS A 163 -18.08 -5.05 -4.56
N PHE A 164 -17.24 -5.53 -5.46
CA PHE A 164 -16.98 -6.95 -5.68
C PHE A 164 -16.75 -7.75 -4.38
N PHE A 165 -16.17 -7.13 -3.35
CA PHE A 165 -15.86 -7.78 -2.07
C PHE A 165 -17.03 -7.83 -1.08
N GLU A 166 -18.18 -7.23 -1.38
CA GLU A 166 -19.37 -7.32 -0.50
C GLU A 166 -19.81 -8.79 -0.27
N LYS A 167 -19.63 -9.65 -1.28
CA LYS A 167 -19.94 -11.09 -1.19
C LYS A 167 -19.04 -11.86 -0.21
N TYR A 168 -17.90 -11.31 0.14
CA TYR A 168 -16.95 -11.91 1.09
C TYR A 168 -17.11 -11.34 2.51
N LEU A 169 -17.95 -10.33 2.69
CA LEU A 169 -18.17 -9.69 3.99
C LEU A 169 -19.19 -10.46 4.82
N THR A 170 -18.81 -10.85 6.03
CA THR A 170 -19.66 -11.55 6.97
C THR A 170 -19.52 -10.92 8.35
N THR A 171 -20.65 -10.66 9.03
CA THR A 171 -20.61 -10.18 10.42
C THR A 171 -20.37 -11.35 11.36
N SER A 172 -19.37 -11.21 12.23
CA SER A 172 -19.09 -12.18 13.29
C SER A 172 -20.12 -12.08 14.41
N ILE A 173 -20.38 -13.21 15.06
CA ILE A 173 -21.16 -13.25 16.31
C ILE A 173 -20.33 -12.74 17.51
N ASP A 174 -19.02 -12.83 17.43
CA ASP A 174 -18.10 -12.35 18.45
C ASP A 174 -18.03 -10.83 18.43
N LYS A 175 -17.84 -10.24 19.60
CA LYS A 175 -17.68 -8.80 19.77
C LYS A 175 -16.27 -8.48 20.22
N LYS A 176 -15.79 -7.31 19.84
CA LYS A 176 -14.50 -6.76 20.25
C LYS A 176 -14.69 -5.41 20.97
N GLU A 177 -13.62 -4.88 21.52
CA GLU A 177 -13.62 -3.54 22.09
C GLU A 177 -13.83 -2.49 21.00
N TYR A 178 -13.10 -2.64 19.90
CA TYR A 178 -13.19 -1.77 18.72
C TYR A 178 -13.93 -2.53 17.60
N GLU A 179 -14.82 -1.82 16.90
CA GLU A 179 -15.41 -2.34 15.68
C GLU A 179 -14.35 -2.39 14.58
N GLU A 180 -14.15 -3.56 14.00
CA GLU A 180 -13.13 -3.78 12.99
C GLU A 180 -13.50 -4.85 11.97
N VAL A 181 -12.77 -4.85 10.85
CA VAL A 181 -12.84 -5.92 9.85
C VAL A 181 -11.49 -6.62 9.77
N VAL A 182 -11.51 -7.93 9.86
CA VAL A 182 -10.31 -8.78 9.76
C VAL A 182 -10.48 -9.73 8.58
N ARG A 183 -9.47 -9.80 7.71
CA ARG A 183 -9.43 -10.81 6.65
C ARG A 183 -8.93 -12.13 7.20
N GLU A 184 -9.50 -13.24 6.75
CA GLU A 184 -8.93 -14.57 7.03
C GLU A 184 -7.54 -14.70 6.36
N ILE A 185 -6.64 -15.42 7.02
CA ILE A 185 -5.24 -15.52 6.58
C ILE A 185 -5.12 -16.20 5.21
N ASP A 186 -5.86 -17.26 4.96
CA ASP A 186 -5.76 -18.08 3.76
C ASP A 186 -6.82 -17.74 2.69
N GLY A 187 -7.47 -16.59 2.81
CA GLY A 187 -8.56 -16.26 1.89
C GLY A 187 -8.95 -14.80 1.88
N ASN A 188 -10.10 -14.55 1.27
CA ASN A 188 -10.63 -13.20 1.12
C ASN A 188 -11.89 -12.94 1.94
N ARG A 189 -12.28 -13.87 2.82
CA ARG A 189 -13.40 -13.63 3.71
C ARG A 189 -13.06 -12.52 4.69
N LEU A 190 -13.94 -11.54 4.77
CA LEU A 190 -13.83 -10.36 5.61
C LEU A 190 -14.79 -10.53 6.78
N LEU A 191 -14.24 -10.72 7.98
CA LEU A 191 -15.00 -10.87 9.21
C LEU A 191 -15.15 -9.48 9.85
N HIS A 192 -16.39 -8.98 9.86
CA HIS A 192 -16.74 -7.76 10.56
C HIS A 192 -17.12 -8.07 12.01
N TYR A 193 -16.35 -7.57 12.95
CA TYR A 193 -16.58 -7.66 14.38
C TYR A 193 -17.24 -6.39 14.87
N LEU A 194 -18.39 -6.53 15.53
CA LEU A 194 -19.05 -5.44 16.23
C LEU A 194 -18.22 -5.01 17.45
N GLY A 195 -18.16 -3.73 17.72
CA GLY A 195 -17.40 -3.16 18.85
C GLY A 195 -18.16 -2.03 19.54
N GLN A 196 -17.71 -1.69 20.75
CA GLN A 196 -18.26 -0.54 21.49
C GLN A 196 -17.90 0.79 20.83
N GLN A 197 -16.71 0.87 20.22
CA GLN A 197 -16.25 2.03 19.46
C GLN A 197 -16.49 1.77 17.97
N PRO A 198 -17.37 2.57 17.33
CA PRO A 198 -17.77 2.32 15.95
C PRO A 198 -16.67 2.63 14.95
N MET A 199 -16.50 1.76 13.98
CA MET A 199 -15.68 1.98 12.80
C MET A 199 -16.42 2.88 11.80
N LYS A 200 -15.73 3.87 11.22
CA LYS A 200 -16.25 4.64 10.06
C LYS A 200 -15.74 4.04 8.75
N GLN A 201 -14.45 3.76 8.71
CA GLN A 201 -13.77 3.21 7.55
C GLN A 201 -12.55 2.40 8.00
N GLN A 202 -12.28 1.31 7.30
CA GLN A 202 -11.05 0.54 7.44
C GLN A 202 -10.58 0.08 6.06
N VAL A 203 -9.27 -0.05 5.89
CA VAL A 203 -8.64 -0.54 4.65
C VAL A 203 -7.92 -1.83 4.97
N VAL A 204 -8.27 -2.91 4.27
CA VAL A 204 -7.77 -4.26 4.49
C VAL A 204 -7.19 -4.81 3.20
N PRO A 205 -5.98 -5.40 3.21
CA PRO A 205 -5.45 -6.07 2.03
C PRO A 205 -6.28 -7.29 1.64
N PHE A 206 -6.43 -7.57 0.36
CA PHE A 206 -6.97 -8.85 -0.08
C PHE A 206 -5.85 -9.85 -0.44
N HIS A 207 -6.15 -11.13 -0.33
CA HIS A 207 -5.26 -12.20 -0.77
C HIS A 207 -5.35 -12.33 -2.30
N PHE A 208 -4.22 -12.14 -2.97
CA PHE A 208 -4.14 -12.13 -4.43
C PHE A 208 -4.09 -13.54 -5.02
N SER A 209 -4.83 -13.73 -6.10
CA SER A 209 -4.69 -14.88 -6.99
C SER A 209 -4.98 -14.47 -8.44
N GLY A 210 -4.46 -15.23 -9.41
CA GLY A 210 -4.76 -14.98 -10.81
C GLY A 210 -6.25 -15.11 -11.14
N SER A 211 -6.97 -16.01 -10.47
CA SER A 211 -8.43 -16.14 -10.60
C SER A 211 -9.17 -14.94 -10.03
N LEU A 212 -8.78 -14.46 -8.86
CA LEU A 212 -9.37 -13.25 -8.29
C LEU A 212 -9.15 -12.03 -9.19
N LEU A 213 -7.94 -11.89 -9.76
CA LEU A 213 -7.68 -10.80 -10.70
C LEU A 213 -8.58 -10.89 -11.95
N ALA A 214 -8.76 -12.08 -12.50
CA ALA A 214 -9.65 -12.28 -13.65
C ALA A 214 -11.10 -11.89 -13.31
N ASP A 215 -11.58 -12.28 -12.13
CA ASP A 215 -12.91 -11.91 -11.65
C ASP A 215 -13.05 -10.39 -11.44
N LEU A 216 -12.07 -9.75 -10.81
CA LEU A 216 -12.03 -8.30 -10.60
C LEU A 216 -12.01 -7.53 -11.94
N LEU A 217 -11.19 -7.96 -12.88
CA LEU A 217 -11.15 -7.36 -14.21
C LEU A 217 -12.47 -7.55 -14.95
N THR A 218 -13.08 -8.73 -14.87
CA THR A 218 -14.38 -9.01 -15.46
C THR A 218 -15.46 -8.11 -14.87
N ASP A 219 -15.45 -7.89 -13.56
CA ASP A 219 -16.39 -6.99 -12.90
C ASP A 219 -16.16 -5.51 -13.26
N THR A 220 -14.91 -5.11 -13.38
CA THR A 220 -14.49 -3.72 -13.57
C THR A 220 -14.60 -3.25 -15.02
N LEU A 221 -14.36 -4.12 -15.99
CA LEU A 221 -14.31 -3.77 -17.42
C LEU A 221 -15.66 -3.90 -18.14
N LYS A 222 -16.72 -4.24 -17.42
CA LYS A 222 -18.10 -4.33 -17.96
C LYS A 222 -18.61 -3.06 -18.62
#